data_1a0d412c067e1ca163ea42ff6dcfbc40
#
_entry.id   1a0d412c067e1ca163ea42ff6dcfbc40
#
_cell.length_a   1.000
_cell.length_b   1.000
_cell.length_c   1.000
_cell.angle_alpha   90.00
_cell.angle_beta   90.00
_cell.angle_gamma   90.00
#
_symmetry.space_group_name_H-M   'P 1'
#
loop_
_entity.id
_entity.type
_entity.pdbx_description
1 polymer ?
#
loop_
_entity_poly.entity_id
_entity_poly.type
_entity_poly.pdbx_seq_one_letter_code
_entity_poly.pdbx_strand_id
1 'polypeptide(L)'
;MRSPLAGSQVLSRSVLKKAATMSRGYLCGLVLAAGSMLAAGVQAREKVELSAEDGKTAQMVASMVSSRHINHPPIDDALSEKLFQRYLEVWDPQKLYFLQSDIDQFAAEQDKLDDGILKGDVGFAAVVFERFRERMTARAEKIPAVVDAEHDFTVDEEIPRDADELPWAASEAELDERWRKRIKFDLLMLKLEDKKDDDPRKRLKTRYRTNQVYIDQTEPHEVLELYLSSMTHCLDPHSSYMSPQTLDDFETTMKLKLEGIGARLKYEDGYTTVEEVIQGGAAAADGRLTKGDRVIGVSADAVSDYVDVVEMKLNKVVDMIRGKKGTKVRLKIRKEAGGIEEIELTRTEVKITEDEVKGKVIEASDWTPGRKARIGVLRI
;
A
#
# COMPACT_ATOMS: atom_id res chain seq x y z
N MET A 1 -68.77 25.00 25.66
CA MET A 1 -69.45 26.23 25.13
C MET A 1 -68.60 26.80 23.98
N ARG A 2 -69.21 26.82 22.82
CA ARG A 2 -69.02 27.71 21.65
C ARG A 2 -67.62 27.86 21.00
N SER A 3 -67.46 27.20 19.88
CA SER A 3 -66.91 27.75 18.60
C SER A 3 -67.57 29.08 18.22
N PRO A 4 -67.16 29.90 17.27
CA PRO A 4 -66.51 29.66 15.98
C PRO A 4 -65.55 30.81 15.52
N LEU A 5 -64.91 30.85 14.42
CA LEU A 5 -65.28 31.20 13.06
C LEU A 5 -64.11 31.23 12.07
N ALA A 6 -64.43 30.80 10.88
CA ALA A 6 -63.71 30.78 9.62
C ALA A 6 -63.28 32.16 9.12
N GLY A 7 -62.20 32.15 8.36
CA GLY A 7 -61.75 33.21 7.46
C GLY A 7 -61.09 32.67 6.22
N SER A 8 -61.90 32.33 5.20
CA SER A 8 -61.44 31.99 3.85
C SER A 8 -60.98 33.27 3.13
N GLN A 9 -59.71 33.34 2.76
CA GLN A 9 -59.28 34.33 1.78
C GLN A 9 -59.12 33.65 0.40
N VAL A 10 -59.96 34.12 -0.51
CA VAL A 10 -59.96 33.77 -1.93
C VAL A 10 -58.78 34.50 -2.59
N LEU A 11 -57.76 33.79 -3.00
CA LEU A 11 -56.65 34.31 -3.78
C LEU A 11 -57.09 34.50 -5.24
N SER A 12 -56.95 35.73 -5.73
CA SER A 12 -57.35 36.22 -7.05
C SER A 12 -56.65 35.47 -8.18
N ARG A 13 -57.36 35.23 -9.28
CA ARG A 13 -56.92 34.55 -10.53
C ARG A 13 -55.70 35.20 -11.20
N SER A 14 -55.26 36.37 -10.81
CA SER A 14 -54.11 37.08 -11.38
C SER A 14 -52.74 36.57 -10.86
N VAL A 15 -52.71 35.93 -9.66
CA VAL A 15 -51.46 35.40 -9.05
C VAL A 15 -51.09 34.05 -9.64
N LEU A 16 -52.11 33.27 -10.07
CA LEU A 16 -51.89 31.95 -10.67
C LEU A 16 -51.31 31.99 -12.11
N LYS A 17 -51.49 33.11 -12.87
CA LYS A 17 -50.91 33.25 -14.20
C LYS A 17 -49.43 33.65 -14.21
N LYS A 18 -48.93 34.27 -13.14
CA LYS A 18 -47.49 34.61 -13.03
C LYS A 18 -46.62 33.47 -12.53
N ALA A 19 -47.18 32.53 -11.76
CA ALA A 19 -46.44 31.35 -11.33
C ALA A 19 -46.20 30.30 -12.42
N ALA A 20 -47.07 30.22 -13.44
CA ALA A 20 -46.97 29.25 -14.52
C ALA A 20 -45.91 29.61 -15.59
N THR A 21 -45.46 30.89 -15.66
CA THR A 21 -44.49 31.34 -16.63
C THR A 21 -43.03 31.30 -16.09
N MET A 22 -42.86 31.24 -14.76
CA MET A 22 -41.54 31.12 -14.12
C MET A 22 -41.07 29.67 -13.98
N SER A 23 -41.95 28.68 -14.07
CA SER A 23 -41.58 27.27 -13.87
C SER A 23 -40.93 26.62 -15.09
N ARG A 24 -41.10 27.17 -16.29
CA ARG A 24 -40.54 26.60 -17.53
C ARG A 24 -39.08 27.01 -17.80
N GLY A 25 -38.60 28.10 -17.21
CA GLY A 25 -37.21 28.56 -17.35
C GLY A 25 -36.25 27.86 -16.39
N TYR A 26 -36.71 27.42 -15.22
CA TYR A 26 -35.86 26.77 -14.21
C TYR A 26 -35.72 25.28 -14.39
N LEU A 27 -36.64 24.61 -15.09
CA LEU A 27 -36.52 23.17 -15.35
C LEU A 27 -35.47 22.85 -16.44
N CYS A 28 -35.25 23.73 -17.41
CA CYS A 28 -34.18 23.53 -18.41
C CYS A 28 -32.80 23.84 -17.86
N GLY A 29 -32.66 24.73 -16.90
CA GLY A 29 -31.38 25.06 -16.26
C GLY A 29 -30.90 23.99 -15.27
N LEU A 30 -31.82 23.32 -14.58
CA LEU A 30 -31.49 22.25 -13.62
C LEU A 30 -31.13 20.92 -14.28
N VAL A 31 -31.67 20.62 -15.47
CA VAL A 31 -31.31 19.42 -16.22
C VAL A 31 -29.94 19.55 -16.88
N LEU A 32 -29.52 20.77 -17.27
CA LEU A 32 -28.16 21.04 -17.79
C LEU A 32 -27.11 21.12 -16.69
N ALA A 33 -27.47 21.54 -15.46
CA ALA A 33 -26.54 21.53 -14.32
C ALA A 33 -26.35 20.15 -13.70
N ALA A 34 -27.39 19.27 -13.75
CA ALA A 34 -27.26 17.89 -13.28
C ALA A 34 -26.48 16.99 -14.26
N GLY A 35 -26.49 17.34 -15.57
CA GLY A 35 -25.68 16.64 -16.57
C GLY A 35 -24.19 16.95 -16.49
N SER A 36 -23.83 18.10 -15.89
CA SER A 36 -22.42 18.52 -15.76
C SER A 36 -21.76 18.02 -14.46
N MET A 37 -22.53 17.53 -13.48
CA MET A 37 -21.99 17.00 -12.22
C MET A 37 -21.74 15.49 -12.22
N LEU A 38 -22.15 14.75 -13.26
CA LEU A 38 -21.86 13.33 -13.43
C LEU A 38 -20.63 13.06 -14.31
N ALA A 39 -19.96 14.12 -14.78
CA ALA A 39 -18.65 14.07 -15.41
C ALA A 39 -17.53 14.53 -14.43
N ALA A 40 -17.75 14.41 -13.12
CA ALA A 40 -16.70 14.57 -12.13
C ALA A 40 -15.74 13.36 -12.20
N GLY A 41 -14.86 13.47 -13.20
CA GLY A 41 -13.45 13.23 -13.04
C GLY A 41 -13.09 11.81 -12.64
N VAL A 42 -12.99 10.89 -13.58
CA VAL A 42 -11.77 10.09 -13.62
C VAL A 42 -10.66 11.13 -13.88
N GLN A 43 -10.12 11.69 -12.82
CA GLN A 43 -8.91 12.51 -12.89
C GLN A 43 -7.85 11.56 -13.45
N ALA A 44 -7.39 11.82 -14.68
CA ALA A 44 -6.33 11.03 -15.29
C ALA A 44 -5.18 11.01 -14.27
N ARG A 45 -4.89 9.82 -13.73
CA ARG A 45 -3.80 9.66 -12.77
C ARG A 45 -2.51 10.08 -13.43
N GLU A 46 -1.74 10.86 -12.72
CA GLU A 46 -0.43 11.27 -13.18
C GLU A 46 0.44 10.02 -13.40
N LYS A 47 1.10 9.96 -14.55
CA LYS A 47 2.03 8.85 -14.84
C LYS A 47 3.26 9.02 -13.98
N VAL A 48 3.82 7.88 -13.56
CA VAL A 48 5.12 7.87 -12.91
C VAL A 48 6.18 8.21 -13.96
N GLU A 49 6.92 9.28 -13.71
CA GLU A 49 8.06 9.68 -14.53
C GLU A 49 9.30 9.73 -13.65
N LEU A 50 10.38 9.09 -14.11
CA LEU A 50 11.67 9.14 -13.45
C LEU A 50 12.46 10.34 -13.93
N SER A 51 13.05 11.06 -12.99
CA SER A 51 13.75 12.33 -13.22
C SER A 51 15.20 12.11 -13.69
N ALA A 52 15.83 13.19 -14.16
CA ALA A 52 17.27 13.17 -14.45
C ALA A 52 18.15 12.89 -13.21
N GLU A 53 17.64 13.18 -12.00
CA GLU A 53 18.33 12.85 -10.74
C GLU A 53 18.26 11.35 -10.44
N ASP A 54 17.14 10.71 -10.74
CA ASP A 54 17.00 9.25 -10.67
C ASP A 54 17.98 8.55 -11.63
N GLY A 55 18.15 9.11 -12.83
CA GLY A 55 19.15 8.64 -13.78
C GLY A 55 20.58 8.73 -13.25
N LYS A 56 20.94 9.85 -12.59
CA LYS A 56 22.27 10.00 -11.96
C LYS A 56 22.46 9.01 -10.80
N THR A 57 21.40 8.77 -10.03
CA THR A 57 21.42 7.76 -8.96
C THR A 57 21.71 6.37 -9.54
N ALA A 58 21.07 6.00 -10.64
CA ALA A 58 21.32 4.75 -11.32
C ALA A 58 22.77 4.62 -11.83
N GLN A 59 23.31 5.68 -12.44
CA GLN A 59 24.73 5.74 -12.85
C GLN A 59 25.69 5.57 -11.68
N MET A 60 25.38 6.20 -10.54
CA MET A 60 26.21 6.08 -9.33
C MET A 60 26.18 4.64 -8.81
N VAL A 61 25.00 4.01 -8.72
CA VAL A 61 24.86 2.62 -8.29
C VAL A 61 25.64 1.69 -9.22
N ALA A 62 25.49 1.83 -10.53
CA ALA A 62 26.25 1.04 -11.52
C ALA A 62 27.77 1.18 -11.34
N SER A 63 28.26 2.41 -11.16
CA SER A 63 29.67 2.71 -10.89
C SER A 63 30.16 2.07 -9.57
N MET A 64 29.36 2.15 -8.51
CA MET A 64 29.70 1.53 -7.22
C MET A 64 29.74 0.00 -7.33
N VAL A 65 28.80 -0.60 -8.02
CA VAL A 65 28.73 -2.04 -8.27
C VAL A 65 29.98 -2.49 -9.03
N SER A 66 30.29 -1.87 -10.16
CA SER A 66 31.46 -2.25 -10.98
C SER A 66 32.79 -2.09 -10.25
N SER A 67 32.92 -1.07 -9.40
CA SER A 67 34.22 -0.72 -8.77
C SER A 67 34.38 -1.26 -7.34
N ARG A 68 33.31 -1.51 -6.61
CA ARG A 68 33.36 -1.84 -5.18
C ARG A 68 32.69 -3.15 -4.79
N HIS A 69 31.84 -3.71 -5.65
CA HIS A 69 31.26 -5.02 -5.38
C HIS A 69 32.36 -6.08 -5.38
N ILE A 70 32.26 -7.09 -4.51
CA ILE A 70 33.30 -8.10 -4.32
C ILE A 70 33.68 -8.85 -5.62
N ASN A 71 32.72 -9.04 -6.50
CA ASN A 71 32.92 -9.75 -7.78
C ASN A 71 33.26 -8.82 -8.94
N HIS A 72 33.25 -7.49 -8.76
CA HIS A 72 33.44 -6.49 -9.82
C HIS A 72 32.71 -6.85 -11.13
N PRO A 73 31.39 -7.08 -11.10
CA PRO A 73 30.68 -7.57 -12.26
C PRO A 73 30.67 -6.51 -13.38
N PRO A 74 30.75 -6.93 -14.64
CA PRO A 74 30.50 -6.02 -15.74
C PRO A 74 29.03 -5.59 -15.75
N ILE A 75 28.79 -4.38 -16.24
CA ILE A 75 27.46 -3.90 -16.59
C ILE A 75 27.37 -4.06 -18.10
N ASP A 76 26.73 -5.11 -18.56
CA ASP A 76 26.70 -5.57 -19.93
C ASP A 76 25.37 -6.21 -20.33
N ASP A 77 25.22 -6.63 -21.59
CA ASP A 77 24.01 -7.26 -22.13
C ASP A 77 23.57 -8.48 -21.29
N ALA A 78 24.50 -9.24 -20.72
CA ALA A 78 24.17 -10.42 -19.91
C ALA A 78 23.52 -10.02 -18.58
N LEU A 79 23.92 -8.88 -18.02
CA LEU A 79 23.24 -8.29 -16.85
C LEU A 79 21.88 -7.70 -17.28
N SER A 80 21.83 -7.07 -18.46
CA SER A 80 20.60 -6.49 -19.02
C SER A 80 19.50 -7.56 -19.16
N GLU A 81 19.80 -8.71 -19.75
CA GLU A 81 18.87 -9.83 -19.90
C GLU A 81 18.35 -10.34 -18.56
N LYS A 82 19.23 -10.50 -17.56
CA LYS A 82 18.83 -10.92 -16.21
C LYS A 82 17.95 -9.90 -15.51
N LEU A 83 18.32 -8.61 -15.61
CA LEU A 83 17.57 -7.51 -15.05
C LEU A 83 16.17 -7.45 -15.67
N PHE A 84 16.07 -7.59 -17.00
CA PHE A 84 14.80 -7.62 -17.70
C PHE A 84 13.86 -8.67 -17.13
N GLN A 85 14.30 -9.93 -17.04
CA GLN A 85 13.49 -11.03 -16.50
C GLN A 85 13.09 -10.76 -15.06
N ARG A 86 14.08 -10.42 -14.21
CA ARG A 86 13.84 -10.20 -12.80
C ARG A 86 12.90 -9.05 -12.51
N TYR A 87 13.01 -7.94 -13.25
CA TYR A 87 12.15 -6.78 -13.02
C TYR A 87 10.68 -7.05 -13.37
N LEU A 88 10.42 -7.84 -14.42
CA LEU A 88 9.09 -8.32 -14.75
C LEU A 88 8.53 -9.26 -13.68
N GLU A 89 9.34 -10.18 -13.17
CA GLU A 89 8.96 -11.11 -12.09
C GLU A 89 8.67 -10.40 -10.78
N VAL A 90 9.38 -9.32 -10.46
CA VAL A 90 9.12 -8.54 -9.25
C VAL A 90 7.73 -7.91 -9.26
N TRP A 91 7.27 -7.43 -10.41
CA TRP A 91 5.92 -6.85 -10.54
C TRP A 91 4.82 -7.91 -10.63
N ASP A 92 5.05 -8.98 -11.36
CA ASP A 92 4.06 -10.04 -11.57
C ASP A 92 4.62 -11.45 -11.33
N PRO A 93 4.98 -11.78 -10.07
CA PRO A 93 5.63 -13.05 -9.75
C PRO A 93 4.72 -14.26 -9.97
N GLN A 94 3.42 -14.07 -10.10
CA GLN A 94 2.44 -15.13 -10.33
C GLN A 94 1.93 -15.18 -11.77
N LYS A 95 2.43 -14.29 -12.64
CA LYS A 95 1.98 -14.15 -14.05
C LYS A 95 0.47 -14.03 -14.17
N LEU A 96 -0.12 -13.13 -13.36
CA LEU A 96 -1.56 -12.89 -13.26
C LEU A 96 -2.01 -11.54 -13.83
N TYR A 97 -1.06 -10.71 -14.30
CA TYR A 97 -1.37 -9.36 -14.80
C TYR A 97 -0.88 -9.14 -16.22
N PHE A 98 0.40 -9.41 -16.51
CA PHE A 98 0.96 -9.21 -17.85
C PHE A 98 0.45 -10.28 -18.82
N LEU A 99 0.25 -9.84 -20.07
CA LEU A 99 0.05 -10.73 -21.21
C LEU A 99 1.37 -10.96 -21.94
N GLN A 100 1.47 -12.03 -22.72
CA GLN A 100 2.61 -12.28 -23.61
C GLN A 100 2.87 -11.07 -24.53
N SER A 101 1.83 -10.42 -25.02
CA SER A 101 1.95 -9.23 -25.87
C SER A 101 2.60 -8.02 -25.17
N ASP A 102 2.50 -7.91 -23.83
CA ASP A 102 3.21 -6.88 -23.08
C ASP A 102 4.69 -7.19 -23.02
N ILE A 103 5.02 -8.46 -22.77
CA ILE A 103 6.40 -8.95 -22.75
C ILE A 103 7.08 -8.77 -24.10
N ASP A 104 6.37 -9.10 -25.19
CA ASP A 104 6.89 -8.91 -26.57
C ASP A 104 7.19 -7.43 -26.86
N GLN A 105 6.38 -6.50 -26.34
CA GLN A 105 6.66 -5.07 -26.45
C GLN A 105 7.90 -4.64 -25.66
N PHE A 106 8.09 -5.19 -24.45
CA PHE A 106 9.23 -4.88 -23.59
C PHE A 106 10.53 -5.50 -24.11
N ALA A 107 10.45 -6.63 -24.82
CA ALA A 107 11.61 -7.38 -25.32
C ALA A 107 12.53 -6.59 -26.24
N ALA A 108 12.04 -5.50 -26.85
CA ALA A 108 12.84 -4.58 -27.65
C ALA A 108 13.95 -3.83 -26.87
N GLU A 109 13.83 -3.83 -25.54
CA GLU A 109 14.77 -3.16 -24.62
C GLU A 109 15.61 -4.16 -23.80
N GLN A 110 15.42 -5.48 -23.99
CA GLN A 110 15.99 -6.52 -23.16
C GLN A 110 17.53 -6.48 -23.07
N ASP A 111 18.20 -6.12 -24.15
CA ASP A 111 19.67 -6.05 -24.29
C ASP A 111 20.25 -4.63 -24.14
N LYS A 112 19.42 -3.64 -23.69
CA LYS A 112 19.80 -2.22 -23.64
C LYS A 112 19.71 -1.60 -22.26
N LEU A 113 19.27 -2.35 -21.25
CA LEU A 113 19.03 -1.79 -19.92
C LEU A 113 20.33 -1.39 -19.22
N ASP A 114 21.40 -2.11 -19.45
CA ASP A 114 22.75 -1.78 -18.99
C ASP A 114 23.23 -0.45 -19.57
N ASP A 115 23.13 -0.28 -20.88
CA ASP A 115 23.44 0.94 -21.61
C ASP A 115 22.59 2.13 -21.12
N GLY A 116 21.29 1.89 -20.89
CA GLY A 116 20.38 2.87 -20.31
C GLY A 116 20.86 3.33 -18.94
N ILE A 117 21.14 2.41 -18.03
CA ILE A 117 21.62 2.70 -16.67
C ILE A 117 22.94 3.50 -16.74
N LEU A 118 23.88 3.09 -17.58
CA LEU A 118 25.17 3.77 -17.74
C LEU A 118 25.02 5.19 -18.31
N LYS A 119 23.98 5.44 -19.11
CA LYS A 119 23.65 6.76 -19.67
C LYS A 119 22.72 7.59 -18.77
N GLY A 120 22.19 6.99 -17.71
CA GLY A 120 21.20 7.62 -16.81
C GLY A 120 19.78 7.60 -17.37
N ASP A 121 19.49 6.72 -18.33
CA ASP A 121 18.13 6.46 -18.80
C ASP A 121 17.56 5.27 -18.04
N VAL A 122 16.61 5.53 -17.19
CA VAL A 122 15.87 4.55 -16.38
C VAL A 122 14.38 4.49 -16.77
N GLY A 123 14.02 5.06 -17.91
CA GLY A 123 12.64 5.16 -18.39
C GLY A 123 11.93 3.81 -18.53
N PHE A 124 12.66 2.74 -18.84
CA PHE A 124 12.12 1.39 -18.89
C PHE A 124 11.41 0.98 -17.60
N ALA A 125 11.95 1.36 -16.44
CA ALA A 125 11.34 1.05 -15.16
C ALA A 125 9.92 1.63 -15.04
N ALA A 126 9.72 2.88 -15.43
CA ALA A 126 8.42 3.52 -15.45
C ALA A 126 7.46 2.89 -16.48
N VAL A 127 7.95 2.51 -17.66
CA VAL A 127 7.14 1.89 -18.73
C VAL A 127 6.55 0.56 -18.25
N VAL A 128 7.34 -0.30 -17.61
CA VAL A 128 6.88 -1.57 -17.07
C VAL A 128 5.88 -1.37 -15.93
N PHE A 129 6.20 -0.46 -15.01
CA PHE A 129 5.30 -0.14 -13.89
C PHE A 129 3.94 0.36 -14.37
N GLU A 130 3.91 1.31 -15.31
CA GLU A 130 2.66 1.85 -15.83
C GLU A 130 1.81 0.78 -16.50
N ARG A 131 2.43 -0.12 -17.27
CA ARG A 131 1.71 -1.26 -17.86
C ARG A 131 1.16 -2.19 -16.77
N PHE A 132 1.95 -2.49 -15.73
CA PHE A 132 1.48 -3.28 -14.59
C PHE A 132 0.28 -2.62 -13.91
N ARG A 133 0.36 -1.31 -13.64
CA ARG A 133 -0.72 -0.51 -13.03
C ARG A 133 -1.99 -0.53 -13.88
N GLU A 134 -1.86 -0.37 -15.22
CA GLU A 134 -2.98 -0.47 -16.16
C GLU A 134 -3.66 -1.86 -16.09
N ARG A 135 -2.87 -2.93 -16.14
CA ARG A 135 -3.36 -4.30 -16.07
C ARG A 135 -4.02 -4.60 -14.73
N MET A 136 -3.41 -4.15 -13.64
CA MET A 136 -3.96 -4.32 -12.29
C MET A 136 -5.29 -3.57 -12.12
N THR A 137 -5.39 -2.33 -12.61
CA THR A 137 -6.63 -1.55 -12.56
C THR A 137 -7.75 -2.24 -13.33
N ALA A 138 -7.50 -2.67 -14.56
CA ALA A 138 -8.48 -3.40 -15.37
C ALA A 138 -8.90 -4.72 -14.68
N ARG A 139 -7.97 -5.39 -14.01
CA ARG A 139 -8.27 -6.62 -13.25
C ARG A 139 -9.11 -6.35 -12.01
N ALA A 140 -8.80 -5.29 -11.26
CA ALA A 140 -9.52 -4.93 -10.05
C ALA A 140 -11.02 -4.66 -10.31
N GLU A 141 -11.37 -4.13 -11.48
CA GLU A 141 -12.77 -3.95 -11.89
C GLU A 141 -13.51 -5.28 -12.08
N LYS A 142 -12.84 -6.33 -12.55
CA LYS A 142 -13.42 -7.67 -12.79
C LYS A 142 -13.52 -8.52 -11.51
N ILE A 143 -12.59 -8.34 -10.56
CA ILE A 143 -12.46 -9.19 -9.36
C ILE A 143 -13.77 -9.32 -8.56
N PRO A 144 -14.53 -8.26 -8.24
CA PRO A 144 -15.75 -8.39 -7.44
C PRO A 144 -16.75 -9.35 -8.06
N ALA A 145 -16.93 -9.32 -9.38
CA ALA A 145 -17.84 -10.22 -10.08
C ALA A 145 -17.36 -11.68 -10.01
N VAL A 146 -16.05 -11.92 -10.14
CA VAL A 146 -15.49 -13.27 -10.04
C VAL A 146 -15.59 -13.80 -8.61
N VAL A 147 -15.38 -12.96 -7.58
CA VAL A 147 -15.53 -13.34 -6.17
C VAL A 147 -16.99 -13.69 -5.84
N ASP A 148 -17.95 -12.97 -6.39
CA ASP A 148 -19.39 -13.20 -6.16
C ASP A 148 -19.96 -14.39 -6.94
N ALA A 149 -19.26 -14.84 -7.98
CA ALA A 149 -19.68 -16.01 -8.76
C ALA A 149 -19.76 -17.27 -7.89
N GLU A 150 -20.52 -18.26 -8.37
CA GLU A 150 -20.54 -19.58 -7.76
C GLU A 150 -19.25 -20.34 -8.10
N HIS A 151 -18.61 -20.90 -7.08
CA HIS A 151 -17.42 -21.73 -7.22
C HIS A 151 -17.73 -23.15 -6.73
N ASP A 152 -17.62 -24.12 -7.63
CA ASP A 152 -17.78 -25.52 -7.27
C ASP A 152 -16.45 -26.06 -6.68
N PHE A 153 -16.41 -26.20 -5.35
CA PHE A 153 -15.25 -26.71 -4.61
C PHE A 153 -15.12 -28.24 -4.66
N THR A 154 -16.05 -28.96 -5.28
CA THR A 154 -15.96 -30.40 -5.47
C THR A 154 -15.18 -30.78 -6.73
N VAL A 155 -14.99 -29.83 -7.65
CA VAL A 155 -14.17 -30.02 -8.85
C VAL A 155 -12.71 -29.89 -8.48
N ASP A 156 -11.93 -30.92 -8.77
CA ASP A 156 -10.49 -30.94 -8.59
C ASP A 156 -9.82 -30.10 -9.68
N GLU A 157 -9.13 -29.02 -9.25
CA GLU A 157 -8.45 -28.06 -10.12
C GLU A 157 -7.10 -27.72 -9.51
N GLU A 158 -6.12 -27.58 -10.39
CA GLU A 158 -4.76 -27.24 -9.98
C GLU A 158 -4.45 -25.76 -10.29
N ILE A 159 -3.68 -25.13 -9.41
CA ILE A 159 -2.98 -23.87 -9.65
C ILE A 159 -1.47 -24.13 -9.47
N PRO A 160 -0.61 -23.55 -10.32
CA PRO A 160 0.82 -23.67 -10.13
C PRO A 160 1.23 -23.09 -8.78
N ARG A 161 2.06 -23.82 -8.03
CA ARG A 161 2.65 -23.30 -6.80
C ARG A 161 3.75 -22.28 -7.11
N ASP A 162 4.51 -22.57 -8.15
CA ASP A 162 5.57 -21.75 -8.68
C ASP A 162 5.21 -21.32 -10.11
N ALA A 163 5.35 -20.06 -10.40
CA ALA A 163 5.02 -19.52 -11.72
C ALA A 163 6.25 -19.36 -12.63
N ASP A 164 7.45 -19.75 -12.20
CA ASP A 164 8.68 -19.57 -12.97
C ASP A 164 8.58 -20.31 -14.32
N GLU A 165 8.07 -21.55 -14.32
CA GLU A 165 7.88 -22.35 -15.52
C GLU A 165 6.58 -22.04 -16.29
N LEU A 166 5.71 -21.19 -15.73
CA LEU A 166 4.47 -20.82 -16.36
C LEU A 166 4.72 -19.82 -17.49
N PRO A 167 4.24 -20.04 -18.73
CA PRO A 167 4.32 -19.02 -19.77
C PRO A 167 3.45 -17.81 -19.39
N TRP A 168 3.76 -16.64 -19.94
CA TRP A 168 2.85 -15.50 -19.83
C TRP A 168 1.53 -15.81 -20.56
N ALA A 169 0.42 -15.28 -20.06
CA ALA A 169 -0.89 -15.54 -20.65
C ALA A 169 -0.95 -14.99 -22.07
N ALA A 170 -1.33 -15.83 -23.02
CA ALA A 170 -1.43 -15.44 -24.43
C ALA A 170 -2.65 -14.54 -24.72
N SER A 171 -3.65 -14.55 -23.86
CA SER A 171 -4.90 -13.80 -24.05
C SER A 171 -5.55 -13.39 -22.73
N GLU A 172 -6.44 -12.38 -22.78
CA GLU A 172 -7.31 -12.01 -21.66
C GLU A 172 -8.16 -13.17 -21.16
N ALA A 173 -8.64 -14.04 -22.07
CA ALA A 173 -9.45 -15.20 -21.69
C ALA A 173 -8.66 -16.21 -20.84
N GLU A 174 -7.41 -16.46 -21.20
CA GLU A 174 -6.51 -17.32 -20.41
C GLU A 174 -6.23 -16.68 -19.06
N LEU A 175 -5.98 -15.37 -19.03
CA LEU A 175 -5.73 -14.63 -17.80
C LEU A 175 -6.98 -14.63 -16.90
N ASP A 176 -8.18 -14.48 -17.46
CA ASP A 176 -9.45 -14.57 -16.73
C ASP A 176 -9.63 -15.96 -16.09
N GLU A 177 -9.23 -17.03 -16.77
CA GLU A 177 -9.29 -18.39 -16.22
C GLU A 177 -8.26 -18.60 -15.09
N ARG A 178 -7.02 -18.09 -15.23
CA ARG A 178 -6.03 -18.10 -14.14
C ARG A 178 -6.59 -17.39 -12.91
N TRP A 179 -7.22 -16.23 -13.09
CA TRP A 179 -7.84 -15.46 -12.02
C TRP A 179 -9.03 -16.17 -11.38
N ARG A 180 -9.88 -16.83 -12.17
CA ARG A 180 -10.99 -17.64 -11.65
C ARG A 180 -10.47 -18.72 -10.69
N LYS A 181 -9.46 -19.48 -11.12
CA LYS A 181 -8.83 -20.52 -10.29
C LYS A 181 -8.18 -19.93 -9.04
N ARG A 182 -7.46 -18.82 -9.18
CA ARG A 182 -6.83 -18.13 -8.05
C ARG A 182 -7.84 -17.68 -7.01
N ILE A 183 -8.92 -17.04 -7.42
CA ILE A 183 -10.00 -16.59 -6.53
C ILE A 183 -10.69 -17.78 -5.86
N LYS A 184 -10.96 -18.87 -6.60
CA LYS A 184 -11.50 -20.11 -6.02
C LYS A 184 -10.58 -20.64 -4.92
N PHE A 185 -9.29 -20.71 -5.17
CA PHE A 185 -8.29 -21.13 -4.18
C PHE A 185 -8.26 -20.21 -2.95
N ASP A 186 -8.18 -18.90 -3.15
CA ASP A 186 -8.16 -17.93 -2.04
C ASP A 186 -9.44 -17.99 -1.20
N LEU A 187 -10.61 -18.17 -1.82
CA LEU A 187 -11.88 -18.38 -1.12
C LEU A 187 -11.88 -19.70 -0.33
N LEU A 188 -11.31 -20.76 -0.89
CA LEU A 188 -11.17 -22.05 -0.18
C LEU A 188 -10.30 -21.88 1.07
N MET A 189 -9.14 -21.23 0.94
CA MET A 189 -8.23 -20.99 2.06
C MET A 189 -8.90 -20.15 3.16
N LEU A 190 -9.65 -19.09 2.80
CA LEU A 190 -10.37 -18.29 3.77
C LEU A 190 -11.51 -19.05 4.47
N LYS A 191 -12.18 -19.96 3.76
CA LYS A 191 -13.19 -20.85 4.36
C LYS A 191 -12.57 -21.85 5.36
N LEU A 192 -11.38 -22.35 5.09
CA LEU A 192 -10.67 -23.28 5.97
C LEU A 192 -10.14 -22.61 7.25
N GLU A 193 -9.94 -21.30 7.23
CA GLU A 193 -9.57 -20.53 8.44
C GLU A 193 -10.69 -20.46 9.48
N ASP A 194 -11.94 -20.75 9.11
CA ASP A 194 -13.15 -20.84 9.96
C ASP A 194 -13.26 -19.73 11.02
N LYS A 195 -13.02 -18.49 10.61
CA LYS A 195 -13.24 -17.34 11.50
C LYS A 195 -14.73 -17.07 11.58
N LYS A 196 -15.31 -17.32 12.76
CA LYS A 196 -16.70 -16.98 13.06
C LYS A 196 -16.90 -15.48 12.85
N ASP A 197 -17.98 -15.10 12.16
CA ASP A 197 -18.40 -13.74 11.86
C ASP A 197 -17.63 -13.00 10.75
N ASP A 198 -16.78 -13.68 9.95
CA ASP A 198 -16.07 -13.06 8.83
C ASP A 198 -16.58 -13.61 7.49
N ASP A 199 -17.02 -12.73 6.58
CA ASP A 199 -17.41 -13.10 5.21
C ASP A 199 -16.16 -13.24 4.33
N PRO A 200 -15.80 -14.45 3.88
CA PRO A 200 -14.61 -14.68 3.04
C PRO A 200 -14.63 -13.85 1.74
N ARG A 201 -15.82 -13.65 1.14
CA ARG A 201 -15.94 -12.87 -0.08
C ARG A 201 -15.67 -11.39 0.15
N LYS A 202 -16.24 -10.82 1.22
CA LYS A 202 -15.98 -9.43 1.61
C LYS A 202 -14.49 -9.22 1.93
N ARG A 203 -13.90 -10.12 2.70
CA ARG A 203 -12.46 -10.08 3.05
C ARG A 203 -11.58 -10.14 1.82
N LEU A 204 -11.90 -11.01 0.86
CA LEU A 204 -11.12 -11.14 -0.36
C LEU A 204 -11.23 -9.88 -1.25
N LYS A 205 -12.43 -9.32 -1.43
CA LYS A 205 -12.60 -8.05 -2.14
C LYS A 205 -11.82 -6.91 -1.51
N THR A 206 -11.85 -6.80 -0.17
CA THR A 206 -11.07 -5.79 0.56
C THR A 206 -9.58 -5.97 0.31
N ARG A 207 -9.06 -7.21 0.36
CA ARG A 207 -7.64 -7.50 0.09
C ARG A 207 -7.21 -6.99 -1.29
N TYR A 208 -7.96 -7.33 -2.34
CA TYR A 208 -7.61 -6.91 -3.70
C TYR A 208 -7.76 -5.40 -3.91
N ARG A 209 -8.77 -4.77 -3.30
CA ARG A 209 -8.90 -3.32 -3.29
C ARG A 209 -7.71 -2.65 -2.60
N THR A 210 -7.28 -3.15 -1.46
CA THR A 210 -6.10 -2.65 -0.75
C THR A 210 -4.85 -2.73 -1.62
N ASN A 211 -4.64 -3.86 -2.30
CA ASN A 211 -3.50 -4.01 -3.21
C ASN A 211 -3.53 -2.96 -4.33
N GLN A 212 -4.70 -2.70 -4.91
CA GLN A 212 -4.85 -1.64 -5.92
C GLN A 212 -4.50 -0.26 -5.36
N VAL A 213 -5.05 0.09 -4.18
CA VAL A 213 -4.76 1.37 -3.52
C VAL A 213 -3.26 1.55 -3.28
N TYR A 214 -2.55 0.49 -2.90
CA TYR A 214 -1.09 0.51 -2.73
C TYR A 214 -0.35 0.80 -4.04
N ILE A 215 -0.72 0.13 -5.12
CA ILE A 215 -0.09 0.35 -6.43
C ILE A 215 -0.42 1.74 -6.97
N ASP A 216 -1.64 2.21 -6.77
CA ASP A 216 -2.07 3.54 -7.20
C ASP A 216 -1.30 4.68 -6.51
N GLN A 217 -0.79 4.45 -5.32
CA GLN A 217 -0.01 5.40 -4.54
C GLN A 217 1.51 5.19 -4.65
N THR A 218 1.97 4.33 -5.57
CA THR A 218 3.39 4.10 -5.79
C THR A 218 4.05 5.34 -6.38
N GLU A 219 5.15 5.76 -5.77
CA GLU A 219 5.89 6.96 -6.12
C GLU A 219 7.12 6.64 -7.01
N PRO A 220 7.64 7.63 -7.76
CA PRO A 220 8.79 7.41 -8.65
C PRO A 220 9.99 6.78 -7.97
N HIS A 221 10.32 7.21 -6.74
CA HIS A 221 11.45 6.67 -6.01
C HIS A 221 11.28 5.19 -5.62
N GLU A 222 10.03 4.73 -5.38
CA GLU A 222 9.74 3.31 -5.10
C GLU A 222 9.96 2.46 -6.37
N VAL A 223 9.57 2.99 -7.53
CA VAL A 223 9.81 2.32 -8.83
C VAL A 223 11.29 2.21 -9.13
N LEU A 224 12.05 3.30 -8.92
CA LEU A 224 13.51 3.30 -9.06
C LEU A 224 14.17 2.31 -8.10
N GLU A 225 13.73 2.29 -6.83
CA GLU A 225 14.28 1.37 -5.83
C GLU A 225 14.08 -0.09 -6.23
N LEU A 226 12.89 -0.45 -6.71
CA LEU A 226 12.62 -1.80 -7.21
C LEU A 226 13.48 -2.15 -8.42
N TYR A 227 13.68 -1.21 -9.34
CA TYR A 227 14.49 -1.42 -10.54
C TYR A 227 15.96 -1.63 -10.20
N LEU A 228 16.55 -0.74 -9.39
CA LEU A 228 17.95 -0.85 -8.97
C LEU A 228 18.20 -2.04 -8.05
N SER A 229 17.25 -2.37 -7.18
CA SER A 229 17.31 -3.59 -6.37
C SER A 229 17.22 -4.84 -7.24
N SER A 230 16.40 -4.85 -8.30
CA SER A 230 16.36 -5.94 -9.26
C SER A 230 17.72 -6.14 -9.95
N MET A 231 18.38 -5.04 -10.35
CA MET A 231 19.74 -5.09 -10.93
C MET A 231 20.75 -5.67 -9.94
N THR A 232 20.78 -5.18 -8.70
CA THR A 232 21.76 -5.64 -7.72
C THR A 232 21.53 -7.08 -7.28
N HIS A 233 20.28 -7.53 -7.19
CA HIS A 233 19.96 -8.93 -6.93
C HIS A 233 20.35 -9.90 -8.07
N CYS A 234 20.59 -9.40 -9.29
CA CYS A 234 21.17 -10.22 -10.36
C CYS A 234 22.64 -10.56 -10.11
N LEU A 235 23.32 -9.86 -9.20
CA LEU A 235 24.73 -10.05 -8.88
C LEU A 235 24.92 -11.07 -7.75
N ASP A 236 24.16 -10.93 -6.70
CA ASP A 236 24.08 -11.84 -5.56
C ASP A 236 22.80 -11.57 -4.72
N PRO A 237 22.37 -12.53 -3.89
CA PRO A 237 21.11 -12.39 -3.12
C PRO A 237 21.18 -11.40 -1.94
N HIS A 238 22.35 -10.83 -1.64
CA HIS A 238 22.58 -9.95 -0.49
C HIS A 238 22.78 -8.47 -0.89
N SER A 239 22.95 -8.20 -2.19
CA SER A 239 23.11 -6.84 -2.68
C SER A 239 21.76 -6.24 -3.02
N SER A 240 21.39 -5.14 -2.37
CA SER A 240 20.17 -4.38 -2.66
C SER A 240 20.45 -2.89 -2.67
N TYR A 241 19.66 -2.14 -3.42
CA TYR A 241 19.61 -0.69 -3.33
C TYR A 241 18.51 -0.30 -2.34
N MET A 242 18.78 0.70 -1.52
CA MET A 242 17.80 1.32 -0.63
C MET A 242 17.66 2.79 -1.00
N SER A 243 16.44 3.26 -1.19
CA SER A 243 16.16 4.69 -1.29
C SER A 243 16.51 5.38 0.04
N PRO A 244 16.68 6.70 0.07
CA PRO A 244 16.92 7.42 1.32
C PRO A 244 15.89 7.11 2.39
N GLN A 245 14.62 6.98 2.03
CA GLN A 245 13.54 6.65 2.96
C GLN A 245 13.67 5.22 3.51
N THR A 246 13.90 4.24 2.64
CA THR A 246 14.11 2.84 3.07
C THR A 246 15.36 2.71 3.94
N LEU A 247 16.42 3.48 3.65
CA LEU A 247 17.63 3.53 4.48
C LEU A 247 17.33 4.11 5.87
N ASP A 248 16.57 5.20 5.97
CA ASP A 248 16.17 5.80 7.25
C ASP A 248 15.35 4.83 8.11
N ASP A 249 14.44 4.08 7.49
CA ASP A 249 13.66 3.05 8.17
C ASP A 249 14.53 1.88 8.63
N PHE A 250 15.48 1.44 7.80
CA PHE A 250 16.46 0.42 8.15
C PHE A 250 17.34 0.87 9.34
N GLU A 251 17.88 2.09 9.27
CA GLU A 251 18.69 2.64 10.37
C GLU A 251 17.90 2.78 11.68
N THR A 252 16.64 3.19 11.59
CA THR A 252 15.73 3.29 12.74
C THR A 252 15.55 1.93 13.40
N THR A 253 15.33 0.89 12.60
CA THR A 253 15.20 -0.48 13.08
C THR A 253 16.49 -0.99 13.72
N MET A 254 17.64 -0.73 13.09
CA MET A 254 18.94 -1.19 13.60
C MET A 254 19.39 -0.43 14.85
N LYS A 255 19.07 0.85 14.95
CA LYS A 255 19.42 1.67 16.12
C LYS A 255 18.52 1.42 17.33
N LEU A 256 17.40 0.71 17.16
CA LEU A 256 16.37 0.43 18.18
C LEU A 256 15.86 1.72 18.86
N LYS A 257 15.90 2.84 18.14
CA LYS A 257 15.45 4.15 18.60
C LYS A 257 14.57 4.77 17.54
N LEU A 258 13.41 5.21 17.96
CA LEU A 258 12.43 5.85 17.11
C LEU A 258 12.04 7.21 17.68
N GLU A 259 12.05 8.26 16.87
CA GLU A 259 11.47 9.55 17.25
C GLU A 259 10.02 9.63 16.74
N GLY A 260 9.07 9.70 17.65
CA GLY A 260 7.65 9.70 17.30
C GLY A 260 6.73 9.67 18.52
N ILE A 261 5.57 9.09 18.38
CA ILE A 261 4.55 9.04 19.44
C ILE A 261 4.62 7.77 20.30
N GLY A 262 5.35 6.73 19.86
CA GLY A 262 5.39 5.45 20.58
C GLY A 262 4.14 4.59 20.38
N ALA A 263 3.73 4.41 19.15
CA ALA A 263 2.68 3.47 18.76
C ALA A 263 3.15 2.62 17.58
N ARG A 264 2.84 1.31 17.63
CA ARG A 264 2.97 0.41 16.49
C ARG A 264 1.67 0.48 15.70
N LEU A 265 1.77 0.72 14.41
CA LEU A 265 0.64 0.91 13.53
C LEU A 265 0.62 -0.21 12.48
N LYS A 266 -0.58 -0.60 12.07
CA LYS A 266 -0.80 -1.53 10.95
C LYS A 266 -1.85 -0.96 10.00
N TYR A 267 -1.80 -1.39 8.75
CA TYR A 267 -2.88 -1.10 7.80
C TYR A 267 -3.94 -2.20 7.87
N GLU A 268 -5.20 -1.83 8.05
CA GLU A 268 -6.32 -2.77 8.16
C GLU A 268 -7.62 -2.12 7.63
N ASP A 269 -8.23 -2.75 6.63
CA ASP A 269 -9.52 -2.32 6.05
C ASP A 269 -9.56 -0.86 5.58
N GLY A 270 -8.49 -0.36 4.99
CA GLY A 270 -8.41 1.03 4.53
C GLY A 270 -7.98 2.03 5.62
N TYR A 271 -7.67 1.57 6.82
CA TYR A 271 -7.29 2.44 7.94
C TYR A 271 -5.91 2.12 8.49
N THR A 272 -5.20 3.15 8.89
CA THR A 272 -4.06 3.02 9.79
C THR A 272 -4.57 2.78 11.19
N THR A 273 -4.41 1.57 11.71
CA THR A 273 -4.95 1.09 12.99
C THR A 273 -3.83 0.92 14.00
N VAL A 274 -4.08 1.31 15.25
CA VAL A 274 -3.15 1.12 16.36
C VAL A 274 -3.10 -0.36 16.73
N GLU A 275 -1.96 -1.00 16.50
CA GLU A 275 -1.72 -2.38 16.89
C GLU A 275 -1.30 -2.48 18.35
N GLU A 276 -0.45 -1.54 18.79
CA GLU A 276 0.11 -1.50 20.13
C GLU A 276 0.57 -0.10 20.51
N VAL A 277 0.44 0.24 21.80
CA VAL A 277 1.02 1.47 22.39
C VAL A 277 2.25 1.10 23.21
N ILE A 278 3.42 1.63 22.80
CA ILE A 278 4.71 1.29 23.37
C ILE A 278 4.91 2.05 24.68
N GLN A 279 5.21 1.33 25.76
CA GLN A 279 5.45 1.92 27.08
C GLN A 279 6.67 2.87 27.04
N GLY A 280 6.54 4.01 27.71
CA GLY A 280 7.55 5.09 27.71
C GLY A 280 7.44 6.06 26.54
N GLY A 281 6.54 5.83 25.57
CA GLY A 281 6.25 6.76 24.48
C GLY A 281 5.21 7.82 24.87
N ALA A 282 5.10 8.87 24.04
CA ALA A 282 4.15 9.97 24.23
C ALA A 282 2.68 9.49 24.27
N ALA A 283 2.32 8.53 23.41
CA ALA A 283 0.98 7.96 23.37
C ALA A 283 0.62 7.21 24.66
N ALA A 284 1.58 6.48 25.25
CA ALA A 284 1.38 5.80 26.54
C ALA A 284 1.22 6.80 27.70
N ALA A 285 1.99 7.88 27.69
CA ALA A 285 1.93 8.93 28.71
C ALA A 285 0.61 9.71 28.64
N ASP A 286 0.08 9.94 27.46
CA ASP A 286 -1.21 10.60 27.22
C ASP A 286 -2.40 9.70 27.60
N GLY A 287 -2.33 8.42 27.27
CA GLY A 287 -3.31 7.40 27.64
C GLY A 287 -4.61 7.39 26.83
N ARG A 288 -4.83 8.37 25.92
CA ARG A 288 -6.05 8.43 25.09
C ARG A 288 -5.97 7.51 23.87
N LEU A 289 -4.79 7.27 23.32
CA LEU A 289 -4.59 6.35 22.20
C LEU A 289 -4.54 4.91 22.71
N THR A 290 -5.36 4.03 22.12
CA THR A 290 -5.47 2.63 22.53
C THR A 290 -5.43 1.69 21.35
N LYS A 291 -5.10 0.41 21.59
CA LYS A 291 -5.14 -0.65 20.57
C LYS A 291 -6.54 -0.70 19.92
N GLY A 292 -6.59 -0.88 18.61
CA GLY A 292 -7.81 -0.93 17.81
C GLY A 292 -8.30 0.43 17.32
N ASP A 293 -7.78 1.53 17.86
CA ASP A 293 -8.12 2.87 17.40
C ASP A 293 -7.60 3.09 15.95
N ARG A 294 -8.40 3.81 15.14
CA ARG A 294 -8.10 4.06 13.72
C ARG A 294 -7.74 5.53 13.52
N VAL A 295 -6.58 5.79 12.95
CA VAL A 295 -6.17 7.15 12.57
C VAL A 295 -6.89 7.51 11.28
N ILE A 296 -7.66 8.61 11.31
CA ILE A 296 -8.45 9.09 10.17
C ILE A 296 -7.96 10.46 9.68
N GLY A 297 -7.11 11.13 10.43
CA GLY A 297 -6.50 12.39 10.03
C GLY A 297 -5.22 12.64 10.81
N VAL A 298 -4.24 13.24 10.15
CA VAL A 298 -2.96 13.65 10.73
C VAL A 298 -2.68 15.10 10.38
N SER A 299 -2.28 15.90 11.37
CA SER A 299 -1.63 17.18 11.16
C SER A 299 -0.20 17.06 11.67
N ALA A 300 0.77 17.15 10.77
CA ALA A 300 2.19 16.90 11.08
C ALA A 300 2.81 17.91 12.05
N ASP A 301 2.11 19.01 12.29
CA ASP A 301 2.47 20.04 13.28
C ASP A 301 1.24 20.45 14.09
N ALA A 302 1.39 21.42 14.99
CA ALA A 302 0.28 21.87 15.83
C ALA A 302 -0.66 22.89 15.13
N VAL A 303 -0.37 23.32 13.92
CA VAL A 303 -0.97 24.49 13.27
C VAL A 303 -1.68 24.15 11.97
N SER A 304 -1.12 23.24 11.16
CA SER A 304 -1.65 22.86 9.84
C SER A 304 -3.00 22.14 9.94
N ASP A 305 -3.78 22.20 8.87
CA ASP A 305 -5.01 21.43 8.75
C ASP A 305 -4.75 19.92 8.79
N TYR A 306 -5.78 19.16 9.15
CA TYR A 306 -5.69 17.70 9.09
C TYR A 306 -5.68 17.21 7.65
N VAL A 307 -4.71 16.37 7.33
CA VAL A 307 -4.71 15.56 6.11
C VAL A 307 -5.54 14.32 6.38
N ASP A 308 -6.51 14.01 5.51
CA ASP A 308 -7.25 12.75 5.56
C ASP A 308 -6.31 11.61 5.18
N VAL A 309 -6.20 10.60 6.06
CA VAL A 309 -5.28 9.46 5.86
C VAL A 309 -6.02 8.13 5.66
N VAL A 310 -7.34 8.18 5.44
CA VAL A 310 -8.12 7.00 5.08
C VAL A 310 -7.68 6.52 3.70
N GLU A 311 -7.49 5.21 3.56
CA GLU A 311 -6.96 4.56 2.34
C GLU A 311 -5.56 5.07 1.90
N MET A 312 -4.80 5.72 2.78
CA MET A 312 -3.42 6.12 2.53
C MET A 312 -2.44 5.00 2.91
N LYS A 313 -1.35 4.83 2.14
CA LYS A 313 -0.27 3.89 2.48
C LYS A 313 0.22 4.11 3.90
N LEU A 314 0.48 3.02 4.63
CA LEU A 314 0.93 3.07 6.02
C LEU A 314 2.21 3.88 6.20
N ASN A 315 3.20 3.69 5.33
CA ASN A 315 4.46 4.44 5.39
C ASN A 315 4.23 5.96 5.32
N LYS A 316 3.40 6.43 4.39
CA LYS A 316 3.07 7.87 4.28
C LYS A 316 2.41 8.42 5.56
N VAL A 317 1.52 7.65 6.17
CA VAL A 317 0.89 8.05 7.44
C VAL A 317 1.92 8.07 8.57
N VAL A 318 2.79 7.06 8.62
CA VAL A 318 3.87 6.96 9.61
C VAL A 318 4.84 8.13 9.48
N ASP A 319 5.22 8.53 8.26
CA ASP A 319 6.12 9.67 8.02
C ASP A 319 5.53 10.99 8.53
N MET A 320 4.22 11.20 8.36
CA MET A 320 3.54 12.37 8.92
C MET A 320 3.47 12.34 10.45
N ILE A 321 3.37 11.15 11.05
CA ILE A 321 3.31 10.98 12.51
C ILE A 321 4.70 11.08 13.14
N ARG A 322 5.73 10.51 12.50
CA ARG A 322 7.14 10.63 12.93
C ARG A 322 7.63 12.07 12.86
N GLY A 323 8.75 12.36 13.46
CA GLY A 323 9.42 13.65 13.39
C GLY A 323 10.25 13.92 14.63
N LYS A 324 11.01 15.01 14.61
CA LYS A 324 11.99 15.34 15.65
C LYS A 324 11.38 15.41 17.04
N LYS A 325 12.07 14.84 18.01
CA LYS A 325 11.75 14.91 19.44
C LYS A 325 11.44 16.36 19.87
N GLY A 326 10.35 16.54 20.62
CA GLY A 326 9.88 17.83 21.11
C GLY A 326 8.95 18.57 20.15
N THR A 327 8.80 18.12 18.91
CA THR A 327 7.79 18.65 17.99
C THR A 327 6.40 18.04 18.26
N LYS A 328 5.34 18.71 17.84
CA LYS A 328 3.97 18.27 18.08
C LYS A 328 3.36 17.67 16.82
N VAL A 329 2.46 16.72 17.01
CA VAL A 329 1.60 16.13 16.00
C VAL A 329 0.17 16.07 16.54
N ARG A 330 -0.82 16.35 15.70
CA ARG A 330 -2.22 16.15 16.04
C ARG A 330 -2.79 14.99 15.22
N LEU A 331 -3.52 14.13 15.92
CA LEU A 331 -4.17 12.97 15.33
C LEU A 331 -5.67 13.10 15.51
N LYS A 332 -6.42 12.82 14.43
CA LYS A 332 -7.86 12.62 14.47
C LYS A 332 -8.11 11.12 14.45
N ILE A 333 -8.73 10.61 15.50
CA ILE A 333 -8.82 9.19 15.80
C ILE A 333 -10.28 8.78 15.85
N ARG A 334 -10.63 7.71 15.16
CA ARG A 334 -11.88 6.99 15.37
C ARG A 334 -11.61 5.89 16.41
N LYS A 335 -12.25 6.01 17.56
CA LYS A 335 -12.11 5.05 18.65
C LYS A 335 -12.73 3.68 18.28
N GLU A 336 -12.11 2.60 18.73
CA GLU A 336 -12.67 1.25 18.58
C GLU A 336 -14.07 1.15 19.24
N ALA A 337 -14.24 1.76 20.40
CA ALA A 337 -15.53 1.84 21.11
C ALA A 337 -16.55 2.78 20.46
N GLY A 338 -16.18 3.46 19.37
CA GLY A 338 -17.00 4.46 18.67
C GLY A 338 -16.69 5.90 19.09
N GLY A 339 -17.05 6.83 18.21
CA GLY A 339 -16.75 8.26 18.36
C GLY A 339 -15.44 8.68 17.70
N ILE A 340 -15.26 9.99 17.60
CA ILE A 340 -14.05 10.62 17.04
C ILE A 340 -13.44 11.50 18.12
N GLU A 341 -12.13 11.42 18.27
CA GLU A 341 -11.35 12.21 19.22
C GLU A 341 -10.16 12.87 18.53
N GLU A 342 -9.79 14.07 18.93
CA GLU A 342 -8.60 14.77 18.49
C GLU A 342 -7.57 14.76 19.62
N ILE A 343 -6.37 14.28 19.31
CA ILE A 343 -5.29 14.12 20.28
C ILE A 343 -4.07 14.89 19.77
N GLU A 344 -3.52 15.78 20.60
CA GLU A 344 -2.23 16.41 20.36
C GLU A 344 -1.17 15.69 21.20
N LEU A 345 -0.09 15.23 20.54
CA LEU A 345 1.02 14.54 21.16
C LEU A 345 2.32 15.26 20.88
N THR A 346 3.22 15.28 21.84
CA THR A 346 4.60 15.75 21.66
C THR A 346 5.49 14.56 21.39
N ARG A 347 6.17 14.56 20.24
CA ARG A 347 7.07 13.46 19.83
C ARG A 347 8.20 13.27 20.83
N THR A 348 8.49 12.03 21.14
CA THR A 348 9.54 11.63 22.08
C THR A 348 10.48 10.62 21.43
N GLU A 349 11.66 10.43 22.00
CA GLU A 349 12.49 9.28 21.68
C GLU A 349 11.91 8.06 22.38
N VAL A 350 11.61 7.03 21.62
CA VAL A 350 11.07 5.76 22.10
C VAL A 350 12.12 4.69 21.87
N LYS A 351 12.49 3.96 22.93
CA LYS A 351 13.39 2.81 22.83
C LYS A 351 12.58 1.55 22.54
N ILE A 352 12.98 0.81 21.53
CA ILE A 352 12.42 -0.49 21.19
C ILE A 352 13.17 -1.54 22.00
N THR A 353 12.66 -1.89 23.17
CA THR A 353 13.35 -2.82 24.12
C THR A 353 13.02 -4.28 23.87
N GLU A 354 12.02 -4.57 23.05
CA GLU A 354 11.60 -5.96 22.75
C GLU A 354 12.63 -6.69 21.90
N ASP A 355 13.31 -5.98 21.00
CA ASP A 355 14.30 -6.50 20.05
C ASP A 355 15.74 -6.38 20.59
N GLU A 356 15.92 -5.97 21.86
CA GLU A 356 17.24 -5.95 22.50
C GLU A 356 17.73 -7.38 22.78
N VAL A 357 19.02 -7.61 22.57
CA VAL A 357 19.67 -8.86 22.97
C VAL A 357 19.55 -9.05 24.47
N LYS A 358 18.87 -10.12 24.91
CA LYS A 358 18.65 -10.41 26.32
C LYS A 358 19.50 -11.62 26.74
N GLY A 359 20.28 -11.43 27.81
CA GLY A 359 21.07 -12.48 28.42
C GLY A 359 20.42 -13.04 29.69
N LYS A 360 20.39 -14.37 29.83
CA LYS A 360 19.97 -15.07 31.04
C LYS A 360 21.02 -16.09 31.45
N VAL A 361 21.35 -16.14 32.74
CA VAL A 361 22.19 -17.20 33.31
C VAL A 361 21.28 -18.22 33.98
N ILE A 362 21.44 -19.48 33.63
CA ILE A 362 20.73 -20.63 34.21
C ILE A 362 21.74 -21.47 34.97
N GLU A 363 21.42 -21.84 36.21
CA GLU A 363 22.26 -22.75 37.00
C GLU A 363 21.97 -24.21 36.55
N ALA A 364 23.02 -24.96 36.25
CA ALA A 364 22.85 -26.33 35.76
C ALA A 364 22.33 -27.32 36.84
N SER A 365 22.37 -26.91 38.12
CA SER A 365 21.71 -27.63 39.22
C SER A 365 20.21 -27.83 39.02
N ASP A 366 19.57 -26.96 38.23
CA ASP A 366 18.13 -27.04 37.94
C ASP A 366 17.76 -28.21 37.03
N TRP A 367 18.73 -28.70 36.23
CA TRP A 367 18.51 -29.79 35.28
C TRP A 367 19.30 -31.08 35.57
N THR A 368 20.40 -30.95 36.31
CA THR A 368 21.29 -32.09 36.61
C THR A 368 21.75 -32.00 38.05
N PRO A 369 21.04 -32.72 38.99
CA PRO A 369 21.44 -32.73 40.38
C PRO A 369 22.90 -33.18 40.56
N GLY A 370 23.68 -32.37 41.31
CA GLY A 370 25.07 -32.66 41.60
C GLY A 370 26.10 -32.03 40.64
N ARG A 371 25.72 -31.37 39.57
CA ARG A 371 26.62 -30.58 38.70
C ARG A 371 26.50 -29.09 39.02
N LYS A 372 27.61 -28.47 39.35
CA LYS A 372 27.71 -27.00 39.44
C LYS A 372 28.28 -26.45 38.14
N ALA A 373 27.41 -25.99 37.24
CA ALA A 373 27.80 -25.28 36.04
C ALA A 373 26.78 -24.15 35.75
N ARG A 374 27.24 -23.10 35.11
CA ARG A 374 26.41 -21.94 34.71
C ARG A 374 26.34 -21.91 33.20
N ILE A 375 25.14 -21.83 32.68
CA ILE A 375 24.87 -21.75 31.24
C ILE A 375 24.37 -20.36 30.93
N GLY A 376 25.07 -19.65 30.07
CA GLY A 376 24.60 -18.39 29.49
C GLY A 376 23.67 -18.65 28.30
N VAL A 377 22.48 -18.10 28.34
CA VAL A 377 21.55 -18.13 27.21
C VAL A 377 21.40 -16.70 26.70
N LEU A 378 21.71 -16.50 25.43
CA LEU A 378 21.46 -15.23 24.72
C LEU A 378 20.24 -15.43 23.83
N ARG A 379 19.29 -14.51 23.94
CA ARG A 379 18.18 -14.35 22.99
C ARG A 379 18.50 -13.15 22.11
N ILE A 380 18.64 -13.42 20.83
CA ILE A 380 18.93 -12.44 19.78
C ILE A 380 17.65 -12.18 19.03
#